data_def019b7e8f75eac76baac38ab42bcbf
#
_entry.id   def019b7e8f75eac76baac38ab42bcbf
#
_cell.length_a   1.000
_cell.length_b   1.000
_cell.length_c   1.000
_cell.angle_alpha   90.00
_cell.angle_beta   90.00
_cell.angle_gamma   90.00
#
_symmetry.space_group_name_H-M   'P 1'
#
loop_
_entity.id
_entity.type
_entity.pdbx_description
1 polymer ?
#
loop_
_entity_poly.entity_id
_entity_poly.type
_entity_poly.pdbx_seq_one_letter_code
_entity_poly.pdbx_strand_id
1 'polypeptide(L)'
;MKRKRMRPRNRTAFRRVLIALAALFLVNHFLLTGLLFPIQAIRRCEERAGTGRTAVVRRDWAPEIYKTGLIYLTENETVTMLSAARLSLYGWTEVYGVPVDCTGEGPIHGGWWSFVRLEKAGRFYVFGRVDDPEIAWLE
;
A
#
# COMPACT_ATOMS: atom_id res chain seq x y z
N MET A 1 36.36 7.71 28.29
CA MET A 1 35.11 8.29 27.74
C MET A 1 34.15 8.62 28.90
N LYS A 2 33.90 9.92 29.21
CA LYS A 2 32.94 10.34 30.25
C LYS A 2 31.52 10.23 29.72
N ARG A 3 30.72 9.27 30.21
CA ARG A 3 29.27 9.19 29.91
C ARG A 3 28.58 10.45 30.45
N LYS A 4 28.13 11.35 29.58
CA LYS A 4 27.32 12.52 29.92
C LYS A 4 26.00 12.02 30.54
N ARG A 5 25.87 12.05 31.88
CA ARG A 5 24.60 11.76 32.57
C ARG A 5 23.59 12.85 32.17
N MET A 6 22.50 12.46 31.52
CA MET A 6 21.39 13.39 31.24
C MET A 6 20.89 14.02 32.53
N ARG A 7 20.67 15.36 32.49
CA ARG A 7 20.09 16.09 33.64
C ARG A 7 18.70 15.53 33.97
N PRO A 8 18.31 15.43 35.25
CA PRO A 8 17.04 14.81 35.66
C PRO A 8 15.81 15.39 35.04
N ARG A 9 15.81 16.71 34.74
CA ARG A 9 14.73 17.44 34.04
C ARG A 9 14.49 16.91 32.63
N ASN A 10 15.52 16.50 31.91
CA ASN A 10 15.40 15.95 30.55
C ASN A 10 14.84 14.53 30.56
N ARG A 11 15.07 13.76 31.61
CA ARG A 11 14.50 12.40 31.72
C ARG A 11 12.98 12.42 31.89
N THR A 12 12.44 13.37 32.66
CA THR A 12 10.99 13.49 32.87
C THR A 12 10.30 13.96 31.57
N ALA A 13 10.89 14.94 30.86
CA ALA A 13 10.40 15.39 29.56
C ALA A 13 10.42 14.23 28.53
N PHE A 14 11.51 13.47 28.47
CA PHE A 14 11.64 12.33 27.58
C PHE A 14 10.60 11.23 27.88
N ARG A 15 10.36 10.90 29.17
CA ARG A 15 9.30 9.95 29.54
C ARG A 15 7.91 10.43 29.13
N ARG A 16 7.59 11.71 29.27
CA ARG A 16 6.31 12.28 28.86
C ARG A 16 6.12 12.18 27.34
N VAL A 17 7.16 12.48 26.56
CA VAL A 17 7.14 12.33 25.11
C VAL A 17 6.94 10.87 24.71
N LEU A 18 7.64 9.94 25.34
CA LEU A 18 7.47 8.51 25.08
C LEU A 18 6.06 8.01 25.40
N ILE A 19 5.48 8.43 26.52
CA ILE A 19 4.09 8.08 26.88
C ILE A 19 3.11 8.67 25.87
N ALA A 20 3.30 9.93 25.45
CA ALA A 20 2.44 10.55 24.45
C ALA A 20 2.52 9.84 23.09
N LEU A 21 3.72 9.44 22.65
CA LEU A 21 3.91 8.67 21.43
C LEU A 21 3.29 7.27 21.53
N ALA A 22 3.44 6.59 22.67
CA ALA A 22 2.80 5.29 22.91
C ALA A 22 1.27 5.39 22.93
N ALA A 23 0.72 6.43 23.57
CA ALA A 23 -0.72 6.69 23.56
C ALA A 23 -1.24 6.98 22.15
N LEU A 24 -0.52 7.81 21.38
CA LEU A 24 -0.85 8.10 19.99
C LEU A 24 -0.83 6.82 19.12
N PHE A 25 0.19 5.98 19.33
CA PHE A 25 0.29 4.69 18.65
C PHE A 25 -0.89 3.78 18.98
N LEU A 26 -1.27 3.66 20.25
CA LEU A 26 -2.40 2.84 20.69
C LEU A 26 -3.72 3.37 20.13
N VAL A 27 -3.94 4.68 20.19
CA VAL A 27 -5.13 5.32 19.61
C VAL A 27 -5.20 5.06 18.10
N ASN A 28 -4.09 5.23 17.39
CA ASN A 28 -4.06 4.95 15.95
C ASN A 28 -4.32 3.47 15.65
N HIS A 29 -3.76 2.57 16.42
CA HIS A 29 -3.89 1.13 16.19
C HIS A 29 -5.30 0.59 16.52
N PHE A 30 -5.91 1.05 17.60
CA PHE A 30 -7.18 0.50 18.09
C PHE A 30 -8.43 1.29 17.69
N LEU A 31 -8.32 2.61 17.50
CA LEU A 31 -9.49 3.46 17.27
C LEU A 31 -9.56 4.05 15.86
N LEU A 32 -8.44 4.28 15.20
CA LEU A 32 -8.39 5.03 13.95
C LEU A 32 -8.01 4.15 12.77
N THR A 33 -8.35 2.95 12.64
CA THR A 33 -8.15 2.08 11.45
C THR A 33 -6.93 2.39 10.53
N GLY A 34 -6.08 3.33 10.92
CA GLY A 34 -4.86 3.72 10.22
C GLY A 34 -3.78 2.66 10.39
N LEU A 35 -3.09 2.35 9.31
CA LEU A 35 -2.05 1.34 9.28
C LEU A 35 -0.68 2.01 9.32
N LEU A 36 0.27 1.40 10.01
CA LEU A 36 1.62 1.96 10.15
C LEU A 36 2.44 1.82 8.87
N PHE A 37 2.21 0.75 8.14
CA PHE A 37 2.95 0.43 6.92
C PHE A 37 2.02 0.32 5.72
N PRO A 38 2.44 0.78 4.53
CA PRO A 38 1.62 0.70 3.33
C PRO A 38 1.26 -0.74 2.94
N ILE A 39 2.13 -1.70 3.21
CA ILE A 39 1.86 -3.10 2.92
C ILE A 39 0.65 -3.65 3.71
N GLN A 40 0.38 -3.13 4.90
CA GLN A 40 -0.81 -3.53 5.65
C GLN A 40 -2.11 -3.08 4.96
N ALA A 41 -2.07 -1.91 4.30
CA ALA A 41 -3.20 -1.45 3.49
C ALA A 41 -3.44 -2.39 2.29
N ILE A 42 -2.37 -2.87 1.66
CA ILE A 42 -2.48 -3.84 0.57
C ILE A 42 -3.05 -5.16 1.07
N ARG A 43 -2.62 -5.66 2.24
CA ARG A 43 -3.17 -6.88 2.84
C ARG A 43 -4.69 -6.79 3.10
N ARG A 44 -5.18 -5.61 3.48
CA ARG A 44 -6.63 -5.38 3.59
C ARG A 44 -7.33 -5.38 2.23
N CYS A 45 -6.69 -4.86 1.17
CA CYS A 45 -7.24 -4.99 -0.19
C CYS A 45 -7.36 -6.45 -0.59
N GLU A 46 -6.32 -7.27 -0.34
CA GLU A 46 -6.32 -8.70 -0.62
C GLU A 46 -7.43 -9.44 0.14
N GLU A 47 -7.57 -9.17 1.43
CA GLU A 47 -8.62 -9.75 2.27
C GLU A 47 -10.02 -9.43 1.75
N ARG A 48 -10.26 -8.17 1.35
CA ARG A 48 -11.54 -7.75 0.77
C ARG A 48 -11.82 -8.36 -0.58
N ALA A 49 -10.79 -8.50 -1.40
CA ALA A 49 -10.89 -9.12 -2.71
C ALA A 49 -10.98 -10.65 -2.65
N GLY A 50 -10.68 -11.26 -1.51
CA GLY A 50 -10.65 -12.71 -1.36
C GLY A 50 -9.53 -13.40 -2.13
N THR A 51 -8.47 -12.67 -2.48
CA THR A 51 -7.39 -13.19 -3.35
C THR A 51 -6.35 -14.01 -2.62
N GLY A 52 -6.41 -14.06 -1.29
CA GLY A 52 -5.34 -14.64 -0.49
C GLY A 52 -4.09 -13.73 -0.49
N ARG A 53 -2.99 -14.22 0.05
CA ARG A 53 -1.73 -13.46 0.08
C ARG A 53 -1.06 -13.47 -1.28
N THR A 54 -0.61 -12.28 -1.69
CA THR A 54 0.14 -12.07 -2.94
C THR A 54 1.57 -11.58 -2.64
N ALA A 55 2.49 -11.82 -3.56
CA ALA A 55 3.84 -11.27 -3.52
C ALA A 55 3.87 -9.90 -4.19
N VAL A 56 4.67 -8.98 -3.66
CA VAL A 56 4.85 -7.66 -4.29
C VAL A 56 5.82 -7.80 -5.45
N VAL A 57 5.34 -7.57 -6.67
CA VAL A 57 6.13 -7.57 -7.90
C VAL A 57 6.73 -6.18 -8.14
N ARG A 58 5.89 -5.16 -7.99
CA ARG A 58 6.29 -3.78 -8.26
C ARG A 58 5.62 -2.80 -7.31
N ARG A 59 6.33 -1.74 -6.99
CA ARG A 59 5.83 -0.62 -6.19
C ARG A 59 6.26 0.69 -6.84
N ASP A 60 5.29 1.54 -7.12
CA ASP A 60 5.51 2.86 -7.71
C ASP A 60 4.93 3.95 -6.83
N TRP A 61 5.60 5.10 -6.82
CA TRP A 61 5.08 6.32 -6.20
C TRP A 61 4.14 7.01 -7.17
N ALA A 62 2.94 7.34 -6.72
CA ALA A 62 1.90 7.94 -7.56
C ALA A 62 1.34 9.25 -6.96
N PRO A 63 2.16 10.31 -6.88
CA PRO A 63 1.78 11.58 -6.25
C PRO A 63 0.65 12.29 -6.99
N GLU A 64 0.44 11.96 -8.25
CA GLU A 64 -0.65 12.47 -9.09
C GLU A 64 -2.02 11.93 -8.70
N ILE A 65 -2.09 10.74 -8.11
CA ILE A 65 -3.35 10.16 -7.62
C ILE A 65 -3.66 10.75 -6.25
N TYR A 66 -2.68 10.67 -5.36
CA TYR A 66 -2.70 11.28 -4.03
C TYR A 66 -1.30 11.81 -3.75
N LYS A 67 -1.17 12.98 -3.15
CA LYS A 67 0.14 13.58 -2.80
C LYS A 67 1.09 12.59 -2.13
N THR A 68 0.55 11.59 -1.45
CA THR A 68 1.28 10.56 -0.70
C THR A 68 0.84 9.15 -1.11
N GLY A 69 0.52 8.98 -2.39
CA GLY A 69 0.01 7.70 -2.92
C GLY A 69 1.12 6.73 -3.33
N LEU A 70 0.91 5.46 -3.05
CA LEU A 70 1.70 4.34 -3.53
C LEU A 70 0.79 3.37 -4.28
N ILE A 71 1.28 2.88 -5.40
CA ILE A 71 0.65 1.81 -6.16
C ILE A 71 1.50 0.56 -6.02
N TYR A 72 0.84 -0.56 -5.86
CA TYR A 72 1.44 -1.89 -5.77
C TYR A 72 0.84 -2.79 -6.84
N LEU A 73 1.70 -3.43 -7.59
CA LEU A 73 1.38 -4.61 -8.37
C LEU A 73 1.79 -5.82 -7.54
N THR A 74 0.84 -6.69 -7.27
CA THR A 74 1.06 -7.90 -6.48
C THR A 74 0.50 -9.10 -7.21
N GLU A 75 1.08 -10.28 -7.01
CA GLU A 75 0.64 -11.49 -7.67
C GLU A 75 0.81 -12.75 -6.79
N ASN A 76 0.02 -13.75 -7.10
CA ASN A 76 0.21 -15.13 -6.68
C ASN A 76 -0.09 -16.08 -7.88
N GLU A 77 -0.19 -17.35 -7.63
CA GLU A 77 -0.42 -18.35 -8.70
C GLU A 77 -1.72 -18.10 -9.50
N THR A 78 -2.75 -17.55 -8.85
CA THR A 78 -4.10 -17.44 -9.42
C THR A 78 -4.53 -16.00 -9.74
N VAL A 79 -3.88 -15.00 -9.14
CA VAL A 79 -4.35 -13.61 -9.23
C VAL A 79 -3.19 -12.64 -9.38
N THR A 80 -3.36 -11.69 -10.28
CA THR A 80 -2.56 -10.44 -10.31
C THR A 80 -3.45 -9.29 -9.84
N MET A 81 -2.97 -8.47 -8.92
CA MET A 81 -3.76 -7.37 -8.35
C MET A 81 -3.00 -6.05 -8.38
N LEU A 82 -3.67 -5.01 -8.87
CA LEU A 82 -3.22 -3.63 -8.75
C LEU A 82 -3.92 -2.98 -7.55
N SER A 83 -3.14 -2.50 -6.60
CA SER A 83 -3.66 -1.88 -5.38
C SER A 83 -3.05 -0.52 -5.15
N ALA A 84 -3.81 0.37 -4.50
CA ALA A 84 -3.33 1.68 -4.11
C ALA A 84 -3.49 1.91 -2.61
N ALA A 85 -2.49 2.55 -2.03
CA ALA A 85 -2.51 3.02 -0.65
C ALA A 85 -2.11 4.49 -0.58
N ARG A 86 -2.67 5.23 0.37
CA ARG A 86 -2.30 6.62 0.65
C ARG A 86 -1.94 6.81 2.11
N LEU A 87 -1.02 7.71 2.37
CA LEU A 87 -0.73 8.16 3.72
C LEU A 87 -1.68 9.31 4.08
N SER A 88 -2.42 9.15 5.16
CA SER A 88 -3.27 10.15 5.79
C SER A 88 -2.68 10.60 7.14
N LEU A 89 -3.33 11.53 7.83
CA LEU A 89 -2.95 11.95 9.18
C LEU A 89 -2.99 10.78 10.19
N TYR A 90 -3.78 9.76 9.91
CA TYR A 90 -3.99 8.62 10.81
C TYR A 90 -3.15 7.39 10.42
N GLY A 91 -2.33 7.49 9.39
CA GLY A 91 -1.52 6.40 8.88
C GLY A 91 -1.89 6.02 7.45
N TRP A 92 -1.40 4.88 7.01
CA TRP A 92 -1.70 4.36 5.69
C TRP A 92 -3.14 3.85 5.62
N THR A 93 -3.81 4.18 4.55
CA THR A 93 -5.17 3.71 4.25
C THR A 93 -5.19 3.09 2.87
N GLU A 94 -5.93 2.01 2.73
CA GLU A 94 -6.24 1.45 1.42
C GLU A 94 -7.12 2.42 0.64
N VAL A 95 -6.90 2.48 -0.66
CA VAL A 95 -7.72 3.28 -1.56
C VAL A 95 -8.57 2.37 -2.40
N TYR A 96 -7.93 1.44 -3.09
CA TYR A 96 -8.58 0.52 -4.00
C TYR A 96 -7.67 -0.65 -4.34
N GLY A 97 -8.26 -1.80 -4.70
CA GLY A 97 -7.57 -2.96 -5.24
C GLY A 97 -8.41 -3.59 -6.34
N VAL A 98 -7.80 -3.85 -7.49
CA VAL A 98 -8.42 -4.53 -8.64
C VAL A 98 -7.73 -5.88 -8.83
N PRO A 99 -8.36 -6.97 -8.48
CA PRO A 99 -7.86 -8.30 -8.80
C PRO A 99 -8.19 -8.67 -10.25
N VAL A 100 -7.29 -9.39 -10.88
CA VAL A 100 -7.46 -10.05 -12.16
C VAL A 100 -7.21 -11.53 -11.94
N ASP A 101 -8.20 -12.34 -12.26
CA ASP A 101 -8.09 -13.79 -12.22
C ASP A 101 -7.16 -14.27 -13.35
N CYS A 102 -6.16 -15.05 -12.98
CA CYS A 102 -5.17 -15.62 -13.89
C CYS A 102 -5.32 -17.15 -14.02
N THR A 103 -6.43 -17.73 -13.56
CA THR A 103 -6.69 -19.17 -13.65
C THR A 103 -7.31 -19.61 -14.98
N GLY A 104 -7.75 -18.66 -15.81
CA GLY A 104 -8.35 -18.95 -17.11
C GLY A 104 -7.37 -19.52 -18.13
N GLU A 105 -7.90 -20.16 -19.17
CA GLU A 105 -7.12 -20.56 -20.34
C GLU A 105 -6.80 -19.33 -21.20
N GLY A 106 -5.51 -19.03 -21.35
CA GLY A 106 -5.06 -17.94 -22.21
C GLY A 106 -3.64 -17.50 -21.88
N PRO A 107 -2.89 -17.00 -22.86
CA PRO A 107 -1.50 -16.60 -22.66
C PRO A 107 -1.37 -15.22 -21.98
N ILE A 108 -2.46 -14.47 -21.87
CA ILE A 108 -2.47 -13.11 -21.31
C ILE A 108 -3.66 -12.94 -20.39
N HIS A 109 -3.40 -12.52 -19.18
CA HIS A 109 -4.39 -12.14 -18.19
C HIS A 109 -4.21 -10.67 -17.87
N GLY A 110 -5.22 -9.84 -18.12
CA GLY A 110 -5.08 -8.41 -17.97
C GLY A 110 -6.31 -7.73 -17.38
N GLY A 111 -6.05 -6.62 -16.74
CA GLY A 111 -7.05 -5.72 -16.22
C GLY A 111 -6.68 -4.27 -16.48
N TRP A 112 -7.62 -3.40 -16.25
CA TRP A 112 -7.37 -1.98 -16.30
C TRP A 112 -7.98 -1.27 -15.09
N TRP A 113 -7.35 -0.20 -14.68
CA TRP A 113 -7.86 0.68 -13.64
C TRP A 113 -7.70 2.12 -14.06
N SER A 114 -8.79 2.88 -13.98
CA SER A 114 -8.78 4.30 -14.24
C SER A 114 -9.02 5.09 -12.96
N PHE A 115 -8.27 6.16 -12.81
CA PHE A 115 -8.47 7.13 -11.76
C PHE A 115 -8.87 8.47 -12.41
N VAL A 116 -10.10 8.89 -12.13
CA VAL A 116 -10.59 10.20 -12.59
C VAL A 116 -10.54 11.17 -11.41
N ARG A 117 -9.68 12.15 -11.47
CA ARG A 117 -9.70 13.28 -10.55
C ARG A 117 -10.51 14.41 -11.18
N LEU A 118 -11.43 14.99 -10.43
CA LEU A 118 -12.40 16.01 -10.88
C LEU A 118 -11.81 17.23 -11.60
N GLU A 119 -10.50 17.47 -11.52
CA GLU A 119 -9.84 18.67 -12.06
C GLU A 119 -8.70 18.39 -13.04
N LYS A 120 -8.34 17.14 -13.32
CA LYS A 120 -7.23 16.80 -14.23
C LYS A 120 -7.52 15.52 -14.97
N ALA A 121 -6.95 15.41 -16.19
CA ALA A 121 -7.02 14.21 -17.00
C ALA A 121 -6.72 12.95 -16.15
N GLY A 122 -7.62 12.00 -16.19
CA GLY A 122 -7.48 10.73 -15.49
C GLY A 122 -6.27 9.97 -16.02
N ARG A 123 -5.63 9.16 -15.16
CA ARG A 123 -4.62 8.20 -15.59
C ARG A 123 -5.23 6.82 -15.68
N PHE A 124 -4.79 6.10 -16.68
CA PHE A 124 -5.12 4.69 -16.86
C PHE A 124 -3.90 3.86 -16.50
N TYR A 125 -4.15 2.80 -15.76
CA TYR A 125 -3.16 1.78 -15.49
C TYR A 125 -3.64 0.50 -16.15
N VAL A 126 -2.82 -0.02 -17.04
CA VAL A 126 -2.99 -1.35 -17.62
C VAL A 126 -1.99 -2.25 -16.93
N PHE A 127 -2.45 -3.38 -16.44
CA PHE A 127 -1.64 -4.34 -15.73
C PHE A 127 -2.13 -5.75 -16.01
N GLY A 128 -1.26 -6.72 -15.80
CA GLY A 128 -1.62 -8.11 -16.03
C GLY A 128 -0.40 -9.01 -15.97
N ARG A 129 -0.62 -10.26 -16.28
CA ARG A 129 0.39 -11.32 -16.36
C ARG A 129 0.38 -11.92 -17.76
N VAL A 130 1.56 -12.16 -18.30
CA VAL A 130 1.78 -12.88 -19.54
C VAL A 130 2.39 -14.24 -19.16
N ASP A 131 1.65 -15.30 -19.44
CA ASP A 131 2.08 -16.67 -19.12
C ASP A 131 2.85 -17.33 -20.28
N ASP A 132 2.73 -16.76 -21.49
CA ASP A 132 3.49 -17.23 -22.65
C ASP A 132 4.82 -16.48 -22.79
N PRO A 133 5.95 -17.15 -22.61
CA PRO A 133 7.28 -16.52 -22.71
C PRO A 133 7.64 -16.07 -24.14
N GLU A 134 6.91 -16.52 -25.16
CA GLU A 134 7.13 -16.11 -26.53
C GLU A 134 6.52 -14.74 -26.84
N ILE A 135 5.60 -14.25 -25.98
CA ILE A 135 5.01 -12.92 -26.14
C ILE A 135 5.98 -11.89 -25.55
N ALA A 136 6.77 -11.26 -26.40
CA ALA A 136 7.74 -10.24 -26.00
C ALA A 136 7.14 -8.82 -25.96
N TRP A 137 6.06 -8.56 -26.69
CA TRP A 137 5.47 -7.22 -26.82
C TRP A 137 3.95 -7.29 -26.85
N LEU A 138 3.32 -6.31 -26.20
CA LEU A 138 1.88 -6.02 -26.29
C LEU A 138 1.76 -4.62 -26.90
N GLU A 139 1.16 -4.48 -28.07
CA GLU A 139 0.78 -3.21 -28.69
C GLU A 139 -0.62 -2.74 -28.25
#